data_74da21c7f8ac28af67668fe7fbdb7bb4
#
_entry.id   74da21c7f8ac28af67668fe7fbdb7bb4
#
_cell.length_a   1.000
_cell.length_b   1.000
_cell.length_c   1.000
_cell.angle_alpha   90.00
_cell.angle_beta   90.00
_cell.angle_gamma   90.00
#
_symmetry.space_group_name_H-M   'P 1'
#
loop_
_entity.id
_entity.type
_entity.pdbx_description
1 polymer ?
#
loop_
_entity_poly.entity_id
_entity_poly.type
_entity_poly.pdbx_seq_one_letter_code
_entity_poly.pdbx_strand_id
1 'polypeptide(L)'
;MMTVVRQFTMGLFGPFRLLKPGGERIEIPSKKGVAVIAMLAMARDGERTRGWLQDKLWGKRQHAEARGSLRRELSNLRKLLNQDGINLLVCEHDRVQLSLERVDVDARRSPDHPLAGEFLEGLDISGEEGFEEWLRDQRAALAREVRPAAAAPDWHSGDSKGAVSPLPTHIVDTSQPPFGFDGSPALAVMPFANMTGDSAHDYFAEGISEELIDRLSRIRWLPIIARNSSFSFPGNPDRKLVSRSLGAKYLLEGSFRRDHDGYRISASLVDAANEHTVWTQRFALRSPTSKDSFGQFVTELVAHLETRIDHAEQVRTRSKRHDSFTVSDLIWRGRWHLNRLTRADSEMAQKLFAEALALDPDSPEAIIQSTYALGWAIWADRQPKERILELRRLAQKAIYADRDDGRGYMLAGMAEMWLRRPLAARELLQHATTLNPSLAIAHAELGTSFNLTGEPKHAIVHLRTALRLSSNDHHNFYSLTELALAFTMLGTWAEAIEHADHALARRQAYWYAHVIKINALARTGDLPAAGIALGEMLSIKPSFSLRYIEWLPFVARKWPQHFIEGLKMVPTDRVDWLADDGEESTTQY
;
A
#
# COMPACT_ATOMS: atom_id res chain seq x y z
N MET A 1 -33.52 19.93 49.88
CA MET A 1 -34.01 19.10 48.78
C MET A 1 -33.16 19.45 47.56
N MET A 2 -32.09 18.69 47.28
CA MET A 2 -31.31 18.85 46.06
C MET A 2 -32.13 18.25 44.92
N THR A 3 -32.56 19.08 44.01
CA THR A 3 -33.23 18.67 42.76
C THR A 3 -32.24 17.87 41.94
N VAL A 4 -32.47 16.59 41.81
CA VAL A 4 -31.69 15.73 40.92
C VAL A 4 -31.93 16.25 39.48
N VAL A 5 -30.99 16.99 38.95
CA VAL A 5 -31.03 17.45 37.56
C VAL A 5 -30.90 16.20 36.69
N ARG A 6 -31.95 15.82 35.99
CA ARG A 6 -31.91 14.72 35.00
C ARG A 6 -30.93 15.09 33.90
N GLN A 7 -29.82 14.36 33.81
CA GLN A 7 -28.75 14.60 32.86
C GLN A 7 -28.86 13.66 31.65
N PHE A 8 -28.56 14.19 30.48
CA PHE A 8 -28.30 13.39 29.29
C PHE A 8 -26.95 12.66 29.44
N THR A 9 -26.81 11.50 28.85
CA THR A 9 -25.53 10.76 28.85
C THR A 9 -24.99 10.70 27.44
N MET A 10 -23.74 11.14 27.25
CA MET A 10 -23.05 11.14 25.96
C MET A 10 -21.85 10.20 26.04
N GLY A 11 -21.84 9.18 25.18
CA GLY A 11 -20.71 8.28 24.97
C GLY A 11 -19.93 8.70 23.74
N LEU A 12 -18.68 9.12 23.94
CA LEU A 12 -17.70 9.47 22.89
C LEU A 12 -16.63 8.38 22.74
N PHE A 13 -16.47 7.48 23.71
CA PHE A 13 -15.65 6.29 23.58
C PHE A 13 -16.47 5.13 23.01
N GLY A 14 -15.94 4.50 21.93
CA GLY A 14 -16.70 3.60 21.08
C GLY A 14 -17.58 4.37 20.08
N PRO A 15 -18.56 3.71 19.44
CA PRO A 15 -19.52 4.36 18.56
C PRO A 15 -20.32 5.42 19.33
N PHE A 16 -20.51 6.60 18.70
CA PHE A 16 -21.23 7.71 19.31
C PHE A 16 -22.62 7.32 19.85
N ARG A 17 -22.92 7.71 21.07
CA ARG A 17 -24.22 7.47 21.74
C ARG A 17 -24.67 8.72 22.50
N LEU A 18 -25.93 9.05 22.37
CA LEU A 18 -26.56 10.11 23.16
C LEU A 18 -27.88 9.58 23.70
N LEU A 19 -28.02 9.59 25.05
CA LEU A 19 -29.19 9.08 25.75
C LEU A 19 -29.90 10.21 26.50
N LYS A 20 -31.24 10.21 26.45
CA LYS A 20 -32.09 11.06 27.30
C LYS A 20 -32.00 10.63 28.76
N PRO A 21 -32.44 11.46 29.70
CA PRO A 21 -32.47 11.11 31.15
C PRO A 21 -33.28 9.85 31.50
N GLY A 22 -34.04 9.31 30.56
CA GLY A 22 -34.80 8.06 30.71
C GLY A 22 -34.16 6.85 30.07
N GLY A 23 -32.94 6.99 29.48
CA GLY A 23 -32.23 5.91 28.79
C GLY A 23 -32.62 5.75 27.31
N GLU A 24 -33.59 6.51 26.79
CA GLU A 24 -33.98 6.49 25.40
C GLU A 24 -32.86 7.09 24.54
N ARG A 25 -32.47 6.41 23.44
CA ARG A 25 -31.42 6.85 22.55
C ARG A 25 -31.92 7.95 21.61
N ILE A 26 -31.14 9.03 21.47
CA ILE A 26 -31.32 10.06 20.45
C ILE A 26 -30.44 9.71 19.26
N GLU A 27 -31.06 9.44 18.11
CA GLU A 27 -30.34 9.21 16.87
C GLU A 27 -30.13 10.50 16.12
N ILE A 28 -28.87 10.82 15.79
CA ILE A 28 -28.49 11.94 14.94
C ILE A 28 -28.18 11.37 13.56
N PRO A 29 -29.01 11.66 12.52
CA PRO A 29 -28.90 11.00 11.21
C PRO A 29 -27.66 11.38 10.42
N SER A 30 -27.05 12.53 10.72
CA SER A 30 -25.95 13.11 9.98
C SER A 30 -24.62 12.88 10.71
N LYS A 31 -23.63 12.30 10.04
CA LYS A 31 -22.24 12.21 10.55
C LYS A 31 -21.69 13.61 10.93
N LYS A 32 -21.99 14.64 10.14
CA LYS A 32 -21.61 16.04 10.46
C LYS A 32 -22.32 16.59 11.68
N GLY A 33 -23.57 16.20 11.89
CA GLY A 33 -24.31 16.53 13.12
C GLY A 33 -23.68 15.89 14.35
N VAL A 34 -23.31 14.62 14.29
CA VAL A 34 -22.56 13.93 15.34
C VAL A 34 -21.24 14.65 15.62
N ALA A 35 -20.48 15.01 14.57
CA ALA A 35 -19.21 15.74 14.71
C ALA A 35 -19.40 17.12 15.36
N VAL A 36 -20.43 17.89 15.00
CA VAL A 36 -20.74 19.18 15.65
C VAL A 36 -20.94 18.99 17.14
N ILE A 37 -21.77 18.01 17.53
CA ILE A 37 -22.06 17.75 18.97
C ILE A 37 -20.80 17.28 19.71
N ALA A 38 -20.01 16.40 19.14
CA ALA A 38 -18.75 15.93 19.73
C ALA A 38 -17.72 17.06 19.90
N MET A 39 -17.58 17.92 18.88
CA MET A 39 -16.68 19.10 18.93
C MET A 39 -17.11 20.11 20.00
N LEU A 40 -18.41 20.30 20.21
CA LEU A 40 -18.93 21.12 21.29
C LEU A 40 -18.72 20.46 22.64
N ALA A 41 -18.99 19.15 22.76
CA ALA A 41 -18.80 18.39 23.99
C ALA A 41 -17.33 18.42 24.48
N MET A 42 -16.36 18.42 23.56
CA MET A 42 -14.93 18.49 23.87
C MET A 42 -14.40 19.92 24.03
N ALA A 43 -15.17 20.93 23.70
CA ALA A 43 -14.78 22.32 23.94
C ALA A 43 -14.83 22.64 25.45
N ARG A 44 -13.86 23.47 25.93
CA ARG A 44 -13.70 23.79 27.35
C ARG A 44 -15.04 24.19 28.03
N ASP A 45 -15.78 25.10 27.38
CA ASP A 45 -17.05 25.67 27.89
C ASP A 45 -18.26 25.19 27.06
N GLY A 46 -18.10 24.09 26.28
CA GLY A 46 -19.15 23.58 25.40
C GLY A 46 -19.41 24.45 24.16
N GLU A 47 -18.54 25.43 23.87
CA GLU A 47 -18.80 26.47 22.88
C GLU A 47 -17.77 26.49 21.74
N ARG A 48 -18.26 26.76 20.51
CA ARG A 48 -17.42 27.01 19.32
C ARG A 48 -18.05 28.10 18.43
N THR A 49 -17.19 28.85 17.74
CA THR A 49 -17.69 29.80 16.74
C THR A 49 -18.21 29.08 15.49
N ARG A 50 -19.19 29.69 14.81
CA ARG A 50 -19.74 29.13 13.57
C ARG A 50 -18.69 29.06 12.47
N GLY A 51 -17.78 30.05 12.38
CA GLY A 51 -16.66 30.04 11.45
C GLY A 51 -15.76 28.83 11.65
N TRP A 52 -15.36 28.56 12.90
CA TRP A 52 -14.53 27.40 13.23
C TRP A 52 -15.18 26.06 12.85
N LEU A 53 -16.50 25.90 13.13
CA LEU A 53 -17.24 24.70 12.74
C LEU A 53 -17.36 24.56 11.21
N GLN A 54 -17.48 25.68 10.48
CA GLN A 54 -17.51 25.67 9.02
C GLN A 54 -16.17 25.22 8.45
N ASP A 55 -15.08 25.76 8.96
CA ASP A 55 -13.73 25.43 8.52
C ASP A 55 -13.39 23.94 8.75
N LYS A 56 -13.80 23.40 9.90
CA LYS A 56 -13.55 21.99 10.24
C LYS A 56 -14.46 21.00 9.48
N LEU A 57 -15.71 21.34 9.16
CA LEU A 57 -16.68 20.40 8.60
C LEU A 57 -17.14 20.69 7.16
N TRP A 58 -16.79 21.85 6.61
CA TRP A 58 -17.11 22.26 5.23
C TRP A 58 -15.99 23.10 4.61
N GLY A 59 -14.73 22.86 5.00
CA GLY A 59 -13.60 23.68 4.57
C GLY A 59 -13.34 23.73 3.06
N LYS A 60 -13.76 22.69 2.33
CA LYS A 60 -13.63 22.63 0.85
C LYS A 60 -14.76 23.36 0.10
N ARG A 61 -15.80 23.87 0.79
CA ARG A 61 -16.92 24.56 0.16
C ARG A 61 -16.71 26.07 0.15
N GLN A 62 -17.36 26.74 -0.80
CA GLN A 62 -17.42 28.20 -0.78
C GLN A 62 -18.10 28.68 0.51
N HIS A 63 -17.63 29.79 1.07
CA HIS A 63 -18.04 30.29 2.39
C HIS A 63 -19.57 30.46 2.55
N ALA A 64 -20.27 30.88 1.49
CA ALA A 64 -21.73 30.99 1.50
C ALA A 64 -22.45 29.63 1.60
N GLU A 65 -21.95 28.62 0.91
CA GLU A 65 -22.50 27.25 0.93
C GLU A 65 -22.21 26.54 2.26
N ALA A 66 -21.01 26.71 2.82
CA ALA A 66 -20.63 26.21 4.11
C ALA A 66 -21.53 26.78 5.21
N ARG A 67 -21.80 28.10 5.16
CA ARG A 67 -22.73 28.79 6.08
C ARG A 67 -24.14 28.24 5.96
N GLY A 68 -24.65 28.03 4.74
CA GLY A 68 -25.96 27.44 4.50
C GLY A 68 -26.08 26.01 5.01
N SER A 69 -25.04 25.21 4.84
CA SER A 69 -24.99 23.82 5.29
C SER A 69 -24.95 23.71 6.82
N LEU A 70 -24.11 24.50 7.50
CA LEU A 70 -24.08 24.55 8.97
C LEU A 70 -25.42 25.03 9.53
N ARG A 71 -26.06 26.04 8.93
CA ARG A 71 -27.39 26.53 9.36
C ARG A 71 -28.44 25.41 9.34
N ARG A 72 -28.49 24.62 8.27
CA ARG A 72 -29.43 23.49 8.16
C ARG A 72 -29.15 22.44 9.20
N GLU A 73 -27.87 22.08 9.40
CA GLU A 73 -27.46 21.08 10.38
C GLU A 73 -27.83 21.51 11.81
N LEU A 74 -27.53 22.75 12.21
CA LEU A 74 -27.89 23.29 13.51
C LEU A 74 -29.42 23.37 13.71
N SER A 75 -30.19 23.65 12.66
CA SER A 75 -31.66 23.64 12.73
C SER A 75 -32.18 22.24 13.02
N ASN A 76 -31.62 21.21 12.38
CA ASN A 76 -31.99 19.81 12.60
C ASN A 76 -31.60 19.36 14.02
N LEU A 77 -30.38 19.65 14.44
CA LEU A 77 -29.89 19.31 15.79
C LEU A 77 -30.74 19.97 16.89
N ARG A 78 -31.13 21.24 16.73
CA ARG A 78 -32.03 21.93 17.70
C ARG A 78 -33.38 21.25 17.79
N LYS A 79 -33.97 20.80 16.70
CA LYS A 79 -35.25 20.08 16.69
C LYS A 79 -35.16 18.74 17.45
N LEU A 80 -34.01 18.08 17.36
CA LEU A 80 -33.77 16.79 18.03
C LEU A 80 -33.41 16.94 19.50
N LEU A 81 -32.63 17.96 19.86
CA LEU A 81 -32.03 18.10 21.19
C LEU A 81 -32.79 19.03 22.10
N ASN A 82 -33.53 20.00 21.56
CA ASN A 82 -34.28 20.96 22.34
C ASN A 82 -35.78 20.57 22.34
N GLN A 83 -36.11 19.56 23.11
CA GLN A 83 -37.47 19.05 23.31
C GLN A 83 -37.88 19.19 24.79
N ASP A 84 -39.17 19.16 25.09
CA ASP A 84 -39.75 19.14 26.44
C ASP A 84 -39.29 20.32 27.34
N GLY A 85 -39.08 21.51 26.75
CA GLY A 85 -38.64 22.70 27.49
C GLY A 85 -37.14 22.71 27.85
N ILE A 86 -36.37 21.74 27.38
CA ILE A 86 -34.91 21.65 27.57
C ILE A 86 -34.21 22.30 26.40
N ASN A 87 -33.39 23.31 26.65
CA ASN A 87 -32.47 23.90 25.66
C ASN A 87 -31.08 23.30 25.84
N LEU A 88 -30.81 22.18 25.13
CA LEU A 88 -29.51 21.51 25.19
C LEU A 88 -28.51 22.17 24.26
N LEU A 89 -28.96 22.61 23.06
CA LEU A 89 -28.13 23.27 22.04
C LEU A 89 -28.60 24.72 21.86
N VAL A 90 -27.77 25.68 22.25
CA VAL A 90 -27.99 27.11 22.09
C VAL A 90 -27.21 27.61 20.86
N CYS A 91 -27.88 28.35 20.01
CA CYS A 91 -27.28 28.89 18.77
C CYS A 91 -27.46 30.40 18.76
N GLU A 92 -26.39 31.14 18.95
CA GLU A 92 -26.33 32.60 18.83
C GLU A 92 -25.89 33.05 17.44
N HIS A 93 -25.69 34.35 17.24
CA HIS A 93 -25.39 34.90 15.93
C HIS A 93 -24.10 34.32 15.32
N ASP A 94 -23.00 34.20 16.09
CA ASP A 94 -21.71 33.71 15.66
C ASP A 94 -21.20 32.48 16.43
N ARG A 95 -21.92 32.03 17.47
CA ARG A 95 -21.53 30.96 18.38
C ARG A 95 -22.57 29.86 18.46
N VAL A 96 -22.09 28.66 18.83
CA VAL A 96 -22.94 27.49 19.11
C VAL A 96 -22.43 26.87 20.40
N GLN A 97 -23.35 26.63 21.33
CA GLN A 97 -23.03 26.11 22.67
C GLN A 97 -23.89 24.88 23.01
N LEU A 98 -23.26 23.87 23.56
CA LEU A 98 -23.87 22.70 24.19
C LEU A 98 -23.87 22.91 25.72
N SER A 99 -25.02 22.79 26.36
CA SER A 99 -25.15 22.95 27.83
C SER A 99 -24.51 21.77 28.57
N LEU A 100 -23.21 21.85 28.86
CA LEU A 100 -22.41 20.77 29.46
C LEU A 100 -22.90 20.41 30.88
N GLU A 101 -23.52 21.33 31.62
CA GLU A 101 -24.14 21.08 32.93
C GLU A 101 -25.33 20.11 32.88
N ARG A 102 -25.88 19.88 31.68
CA ARG A 102 -27.03 18.98 31.44
C ARG A 102 -26.62 17.67 30.73
N VAL A 103 -25.35 17.53 30.37
CA VAL A 103 -24.84 16.36 29.64
C VAL A 103 -23.67 15.77 30.41
N ASP A 104 -23.78 14.54 30.78
CA ASP A 104 -22.69 13.77 31.32
C ASP A 104 -21.92 13.12 30.16
N VAL A 105 -20.70 13.63 29.89
CA VAL A 105 -19.85 13.22 28.76
C VAL A 105 -18.75 12.30 29.29
N ASP A 106 -18.68 11.07 28.79
CA ASP A 106 -17.71 10.07 29.24
C ASP A 106 -16.25 10.53 29.07
N ALA A 107 -15.92 11.18 27.94
CA ALA A 107 -14.60 11.72 27.66
C ALA A 107 -14.17 12.90 28.57
N ARG A 108 -15.03 13.41 29.44
CA ARG A 108 -14.73 14.47 30.40
C ARG A 108 -14.71 13.98 31.85
N ARG A 109 -14.92 12.68 32.05
CA ARG A 109 -14.84 12.07 33.39
C ARG A 109 -13.37 11.87 33.78
N SER A 110 -13.12 11.78 35.10
CA SER A 110 -11.77 11.51 35.63
C SER A 110 -11.18 10.20 35.07
N PRO A 111 -9.85 10.10 34.88
CA PRO A 111 -9.17 8.97 34.21
C PRO A 111 -9.31 7.61 34.89
N ASP A 112 -9.93 7.52 36.08
CA ASP A 112 -10.11 6.28 36.84
C ASP A 112 -11.24 5.37 36.31
N HIS A 113 -11.96 5.75 35.26
CA HIS A 113 -12.99 4.90 34.66
C HIS A 113 -12.40 4.17 33.42
N PRO A 114 -12.60 2.83 33.31
CA PRO A 114 -12.17 2.07 32.15
C PRO A 114 -12.89 2.60 30.91
N LEU A 115 -12.13 3.25 30.03
CA LEU A 115 -12.62 3.78 28.75
C LEU A 115 -12.78 2.59 27.78
N ALA A 116 -14.01 2.28 27.39
CA ALA A 116 -14.31 1.18 26.49
C ALA A 116 -14.40 1.69 25.05
N GLY A 117 -13.34 1.49 24.26
CA GLY A 117 -13.32 1.78 22.83
C GLY A 117 -12.49 3.01 22.44
N GLU A 118 -12.33 3.22 21.13
CA GLU A 118 -11.65 4.39 20.57
C GLU A 118 -12.57 5.63 20.61
N PHE A 119 -11.99 6.80 20.80
CA PHE A 119 -12.76 8.05 20.78
C PHE A 119 -13.42 8.26 19.41
N LEU A 120 -14.76 8.37 19.37
CA LEU A 120 -15.60 8.46 18.17
C LEU A 120 -15.31 7.34 17.16
N GLU A 121 -15.33 6.10 17.62
CA GLU A 121 -15.09 4.92 16.81
C GLU A 121 -16.05 4.84 15.62
N GLY A 122 -15.50 4.66 14.41
CA GLY A 122 -16.28 4.55 13.17
C GLY A 122 -16.88 5.88 12.66
N LEU A 123 -16.61 7.02 13.29
CA LEU A 123 -16.99 8.33 12.76
C LEU A 123 -15.92 8.83 11.78
N ASP A 124 -16.18 8.64 10.50
CA ASP A 124 -15.40 9.15 9.38
C ASP A 124 -16.25 10.13 8.57
N ILE A 125 -15.67 11.29 8.19
CA ILE A 125 -16.32 12.29 7.35
C ILE A 125 -15.41 12.54 6.13
N SER A 126 -15.55 11.67 5.15
CA SER A 126 -14.72 11.67 3.95
C SER A 126 -14.60 13.04 3.30
N GLY A 127 -13.35 13.51 3.12
CA GLY A 127 -13.04 14.75 2.44
C GLY A 127 -13.02 16.01 3.31
N GLU A 128 -13.24 15.92 4.62
CA GLU A 128 -13.16 17.05 5.56
C GLU A 128 -11.89 16.99 6.40
N GLU A 129 -10.76 17.35 5.82
CA GLU A 129 -9.42 17.30 6.44
C GLU A 129 -9.35 18.00 7.80
N GLY A 130 -10.05 19.14 7.93
CA GLY A 130 -10.10 19.88 9.18
C GLY A 130 -10.75 19.11 10.33
N PHE A 131 -11.73 18.21 10.04
CA PHE A 131 -12.33 17.34 11.04
C PHE A 131 -11.39 16.18 11.39
N GLU A 132 -10.78 15.56 10.39
CA GLU A 132 -9.85 14.43 10.58
C GLU A 132 -8.64 14.85 11.43
N GLU A 133 -8.08 16.04 11.20
CA GLU A 133 -7.02 16.62 12.01
C GLU A 133 -7.49 16.81 13.46
N TRP A 134 -8.64 17.44 13.66
CA TRP A 134 -9.21 17.63 15.01
C TRP A 134 -9.44 16.31 15.75
N LEU A 135 -9.98 15.29 15.05
CA LEU A 135 -10.24 13.97 15.62
C LEU A 135 -8.94 13.29 16.06
N ARG A 136 -7.90 13.37 15.25
CA ARG A 136 -6.56 12.85 15.56
C ARG A 136 -5.96 13.53 16.79
N ASP A 137 -6.05 14.86 16.86
CA ASP A 137 -5.55 15.63 17.98
C ASP A 137 -6.28 15.29 19.29
N GLN A 138 -7.60 15.11 19.24
CA GLN A 138 -8.38 14.70 20.41
C GLN A 138 -8.02 13.30 20.89
N ARG A 139 -7.87 12.34 19.98
CA ARG A 139 -7.41 10.97 20.30
C ARG A 139 -6.03 10.99 20.95
N ALA A 140 -5.10 11.78 20.41
CA ALA A 140 -3.75 11.93 20.96
C ALA A 140 -3.75 12.62 22.34
N ALA A 141 -4.60 13.62 22.57
CA ALA A 141 -4.73 14.30 23.86
C ALA A 141 -5.29 13.36 24.93
N LEU A 142 -6.39 12.68 24.63
CA LEU A 142 -7.04 11.73 25.55
C LEU A 142 -6.13 10.54 25.88
N ALA A 143 -5.34 10.05 24.93
CA ALA A 143 -4.36 8.99 25.17
C ALA A 143 -3.23 9.42 26.12
N ARG A 144 -2.90 10.72 26.19
CA ARG A 144 -1.91 11.25 27.15
C ARG A 144 -2.48 11.40 28.56
N GLU A 145 -3.75 11.74 28.70
CA GLU A 145 -4.42 11.92 29.98
C GLU A 145 -4.66 10.60 30.72
N VAL A 146 -4.76 9.47 30.00
CA VAL A 146 -4.97 8.11 30.55
C VAL A 146 -3.69 7.50 31.14
N ARG A 147 -2.56 8.19 31.16
CA ARG A 147 -1.35 7.71 31.85
C ARG A 147 -1.37 8.14 33.32
N PRO A 148 -1.55 7.22 34.31
CA PRO A 148 -1.23 7.53 35.69
C PRO A 148 0.28 7.79 35.79
N ALA A 149 0.66 8.87 36.47
CA ALA A 149 2.01 9.11 36.89
C ALA A 149 2.43 8.00 37.86
N ALA A 150 3.03 6.93 37.33
CA ALA A 150 3.71 5.95 38.16
C ALA A 150 5.00 6.62 38.67
N ALA A 151 5.04 6.93 39.97
CA ALA A 151 6.27 7.27 40.67
C ALA A 151 7.29 6.19 40.41
N ALA A 152 8.53 6.61 40.10
CA ALA A 152 9.67 5.74 39.96
C ALA A 152 9.83 4.88 41.23
N PRO A 153 9.94 3.54 41.11
CA PRO A 153 10.26 2.73 42.27
C PRO A 153 11.78 2.82 42.53
N ASP A 154 12.08 3.20 43.76
CA ASP A 154 13.42 3.20 44.35
C ASP A 154 13.94 1.75 44.46
N TRP A 155 14.99 1.40 43.76
CA TRP A 155 15.59 0.08 43.77
C TRP A 155 16.69 -0.02 44.85
N HIS A 156 16.30 -0.04 46.13
CA HIS A 156 17.21 -0.57 47.14
C HIS A 156 16.46 -1.36 48.21
N SER A 157 16.88 -2.62 48.26
CA SER A 157 16.83 -3.56 49.41
C SER A 157 15.51 -4.13 49.91
N GLY A 158 15.46 -5.44 49.95
CA GLY A 158 14.78 -6.19 51.03
C GLY A 158 13.74 -7.21 50.60
N ASP A 159 14.15 -8.48 50.79
CA ASP A 159 13.33 -9.67 50.79
C ASP A 159 11.88 -9.47 51.28
N SER A 160 10.91 -9.86 50.47
CA SER A 160 9.70 -10.52 51.00
C SER A 160 8.92 -11.21 49.87
N LYS A 161 8.75 -12.50 50.03
CA LYS A 161 7.85 -13.37 49.31
C LYS A 161 6.41 -12.83 49.40
N GLY A 162 5.90 -12.23 48.31
CA GLY A 162 4.50 -11.89 48.15
C GLY A 162 4.06 -12.41 46.78
N ALA A 163 3.13 -13.35 46.75
CA ALA A 163 2.54 -13.90 45.55
C ALA A 163 1.93 -12.78 44.69
N VAL A 164 2.54 -12.52 43.52
CA VAL A 164 1.95 -11.67 42.50
C VAL A 164 0.78 -12.45 41.91
N SER A 165 -0.43 -11.95 42.15
CA SER A 165 -1.65 -12.43 41.50
C SER A 165 -1.47 -12.21 40.00
N PRO A 166 -1.59 -13.21 39.13
CA PRO A 166 -1.47 -13.01 37.69
C PRO A 166 -2.63 -12.10 37.24
N LEU A 167 -2.30 -11.04 36.51
CA LEU A 167 -3.26 -10.26 35.74
C LEU A 167 -4.17 -11.23 34.98
N PRO A 168 -5.49 -10.96 34.85
CA PRO A 168 -6.36 -11.83 34.08
C PRO A 168 -5.84 -11.88 32.65
N THR A 169 -5.25 -12.99 32.30
CA THR A 169 -4.99 -13.37 30.92
C THR A 169 -6.36 -13.41 30.26
N HIS A 170 -6.69 -12.41 29.46
CA HIS A 170 -7.74 -12.57 28.48
C HIS A 170 -7.31 -13.77 27.62
N ILE A 171 -7.93 -14.91 27.87
CA ILE A 171 -7.78 -16.08 27.01
C ILE A 171 -8.44 -15.69 25.70
N VAL A 172 -7.62 -15.18 24.78
CA VAL A 172 -8.02 -15.08 23.39
C VAL A 172 -8.28 -16.52 22.97
N ASP A 173 -9.50 -16.81 22.53
CA ASP A 173 -9.82 -18.14 21.99
C ASP A 173 -8.97 -18.37 20.75
N THR A 174 -7.88 -19.08 20.92
CA THR A 174 -6.93 -19.38 19.86
C THR A 174 -7.40 -20.52 18.95
N SER A 175 -8.61 -21.07 19.20
CA SER A 175 -9.20 -22.11 18.37
C SER A 175 -9.81 -21.56 17.07
N GLN A 176 -10.08 -20.26 16.99
CA GLN A 176 -10.57 -19.58 15.80
C GLN A 176 -9.51 -18.61 15.28
N PRO A 177 -9.23 -18.61 13.95
CA PRO A 177 -8.37 -17.58 13.38
C PRO A 177 -8.99 -16.20 13.67
N PRO A 178 -8.18 -15.18 13.97
CA PRO A 178 -8.69 -13.83 14.17
C PRO A 178 -9.56 -13.41 12.99
N PHE A 179 -10.71 -12.82 13.26
CA PHE A 179 -11.62 -12.30 12.25
C PHE A 179 -10.87 -11.37 11.30
N GLY A 180 -10.93 -11.62 10.00
CA GLY A 180 -10.50 -10.68 8.97
C GLY A 180 -9.28 -11.07 8.15
N PHE A 181 -8.71 -12.25 8.34
CA PHE A 181 -7.55 -12.66 7.51
C PHE A 181 -7.89 -13.61 6.34
N ASP A 182 -9.08 -14.16 6.28
CA ASP A 182 -9.63 -15.00 5.18
C ASP A 182 -8.61 -15.93 4.46
N GLY A 183 -7.71 -16.55 5.26
CA GLY A 183 -6.60 -17.35 4.75
C GLY A 183 -5.40 -16.55 4.22
N SER A 184 -5.41 -15.22 4.29
CA SER A 184 -4.25 -14.38 3.97
C SER A 184 -3.16 -14.51 5.04
N PRO A 185 -1.88 -14.51 4.65
CA PRO A 185 -0.76 -14.64 5.59
C PRO A 185 -0.56 -13.35 6.38
N ALA A 186 -0.97 -13.30 7.64
CA ALA A 186 -0.72 -12.16 8.50
C ALA A 186 0.74 -12.10 8.99
N LEU A 187 1.30 -10.89 9.08
CA LEU A 187 2.65 -10.61 9.55
C LEU A 187 2.62 -9.84 10.87
N ALA A 188 3.33 -10.33 11.88
CA ALA A 188 3.61 -9.56 13.09
C ALA A 188 5.06 -9.05 13.06
N VAL A 189 5.23 -7.74 13.26
CA VAL A 189 6.55 -7.13 13.45
C VAL A 189 6.84 -7.11 14.94
N MET A 190 7.82 -7.91 15.35
CA MET A 190 8.26 -7.99 16.76
C MET A 190 9.13 -6.78 17.12
N PRO A 191 9.21 -6.39 18.41
CA PRO A 191 10.14 -5.37 18.84
C PRO A 191 11.57 -5.73 18.43
N PHE A 192 12.25 -4.81 17.72
CA PHE A 192 13.66 -4.99 17.37
C PHE A 192 14.53 -4.86 18.63
N ALA A 193 15.44 -5.80 18.82
CA ALA A 193 16.30 -5.81 19.98
C ALA A 193 17.43 -4.78 19.86
N ASN A 194 17.58 -3.90 20.85
CA ASN A 194 18.77 -3.06 20.98
C ASN A 194 19.93 -3.90 21.52
N MET A 195 20.94 -4.11 20.67
CA MET A 195 22.17 -4.84 21.01
C MET A 195 23.41 -3.95 20.95
N THR A 196 23.23 -2.64 21.11
CA THR A 196 24.34 -1.67 21.15
C THR A 196 25.05 -1.62 22.49
N GLY A 197 24.42 -2.12 23.56
CA GLY A 197 24.89 -1.99 24.94
C GLY A 197 24.59 -0.63 25.58
N ASP A 198 23.88 0.26 24.88
CA ASP A 198 23.51 1.60 25.35
C ASP A 198 21.99 1.78 25.25
N SER A 199 21.33 1.92 26.40
CA SER A 199 19.87 2.12 26.49
C SER A 199 19.40 3.41 25.83
N ALA A 200 20.29 4.39 25.61
CA ALA A 200 19.97 5.59 24.85
C ALA A 200 19.51 5.28 23.40
N HIS A 201 19.75 4.09 22.91
CA HIS A 201 19.31 3.64 21.57
C HIS A 201 18.02 2.81 21.58
N ASP A 202 17.36 2.57 22.72
CA ASP A 202 16.13 1.77 22.79
C ASP A 202 15.01 2.41 21.94
N TYR A 203 14.87 3.74 22.02
CA TYR A 203 13.89 4.48 21.22
C TYR A 203 14.08 4.28 19.71
N PHE A 204 15.34 4.07 19.26
CA PHE A 204 15.63 3.86 17.84
C PHE A 204 15.23 2.44 17.40
N ALA A 205 15.49 1.43 18.22
CA ALA A 205 15.08 0.06 17.95
C ALA A 205 13.53 -0.06 17.89
N GLU A 206 12.82 0.61 18.81
CA GLU A 206 11.36 0.72 18.75
C GLU A 206 10.89 1.45 17.49
N GLY A 207 11.52 2.58 17.16
CA GLY A 207 11.21 3.38 15.97
C GLY A 207 11.39 2.61 14.66
N ILE A 208 12.36 1.68 14.58
CA ILE A 208 12.49 0.77 13.43
C ILE A 208 11.21 -0.07 13.28
N SER A 209 10.74 -0.68 14.35
CA SER A 209 9.58 -1.56 14.31
C SER A 209 8.30 -0.79 13.98
N GLU A 210 8.13 0.43 14.51
CA GLU A 210 6.99 1.31 14.24
C GLU A 210 6.93 1.73 12.77
N GLU A 211 8.05 2.22 12.22
CA GLU A 211 8.12 2.63 10.82
C GLU A 211 7.90 1.44 9.88
N LEU A 212 8.38 0.25 10.25
CA LEU A 212 8.14 -0.97 9.49
C LEU A 212 6.65 -1.33 9.48
N ILE A 213 5.95 -1.23 10.60
CA ILE A 213 4.51 -1.47 10.68
C ILE A 213 3.76 -0.47 9.80
N ASP A 214 4.10 0.83 9.87
CA ASP A 214 3.47 1.87 9.03
C ASP A 214 3.66 1.58 7.53
N ARG A 215 4.89 1.27 7.12
CA ARG A 215 5.19 1.01 5.71
C ARG A 215 4.60 -0.30 5.20
N LEU A 216 4.67 -1.37 6.00
CA LEU A 216 4.12 -2.68 5.64
C LEU A 216 2.59 -2.63 5.53
N SER A 217 1.91 -1.81 6.33
CA SER A 217 0.44 -1.64 6.26
C SER A 217 -0.05 -1.10 4.92
N ARG A 218 0.85 -0.53 4.11
CA ARG A 218 0.57 -0.08 2.73
C ARG A 218 0.55 -1.22 1.71
N ILE A 219 1.00 -2.42 2.12
CA ILE A 219 0.88 -3.64 1.33
C ILE A 219 -0.50 -4.25 1.61
N ARG A 220 -1.49 -3.89 0.83
CA ARG A 220 -2.91 -4.15 1.09
C ARG A 220 -3.30 -5.64 1.14
N TRP A 221 -2.55 -6.50 0.45
CA TRP A 221 -2.80 -7.95 0.48
C TRP A 221 -2.20 -8.67 1.71
N LEU A 222 -1.35 -7.98 2.48
CA LEU A 222 -0.64 -8.53 3.64
C LEU A 222 -1.19 -7.90 4.93
N PRO A 223 -2.05 -8.60 5.68
CA PRO A 223 -2.51 -8.13 6.98
C PRO A 223 -1.33 -7.94 7.95
N ILE A 224 -1.24 -6.76 8.55
CA ILE A 224 -0.20 -6.44 9.54
C ILE A 224 -0.82 -6.37 10.93
N ILE A 225 -0.25 -7.11 11.87
CA ILE A 225 -0.67 -7.11 13.27
C ILE A 225 -0.32 -5.76 13.90
N ALA A 226 -1.30 -5.18 14.61
CA ALA A 226 -1.12 -3.89 15.26
C ALA A 226 0.04 -3.90 16.27
N ARG A 227 0.77 -2.77 16.38
CA ARG A 227 1.94 -2.58 17.26
C ARG A 227 1.71 -3.08 18.70
N ASN A 228 0.63 -2.64 19.33
CA ASN A 228 0.36 -2.98 20.72
C ASN A 228 0.19 -4.49 20.95
N SER A 229 -0.35 -5.21 19.97
CA SER A 229 -0.50 -6.66 20.03
C SER A 229 0.85 -7.37 19.87
N SER A 230 1.68 -6.94 18.91
CA SER A 230 3.03 -7.53 18.72
C SER A 230 3.96 -7.22 19.90
N PHE A 231 3.87 -6.02 20.46
CA PHE A 231 4.75 -5.55 21.55
C PHE A 231 4.31 -6.07 22.95
N SER A 232 3.14 -6.72 23.04
CA SER A 232 2.74 -7.41 24.28
C SER A 232 3.58 -8.68 24.57
N PHE A 233 4.44 -9.08 23.63
CA PHE A 233 5.36 -10.23 23.75
C PHE A 233 6.82 -9.74 23.86
N PRO A 234 7.28 -9.33 25.05
CA PRO A 234 8.64 -8.82 25.23
C PRO A 234 9.70 -9.92 25.19
N GLY A 235 10.91 -9.55 24.83
CA GLY A 235 12.06 -10.45 24.88
C GLY A 235 12.12 -11.44 23.71
N ASN A 236 12.30 -12.71 24.01
CA ASN A 236 12.35 -13.81 23.03
C ASN A 236 11.18 -14.77 23.28
N PRO A 237 9.93 -14.41 22.90
CA PRO A 237 8.77 -15.23 23.17
C PRO A 237 8.76 -16.51 22.32
N ASP A 238 8.03 -17.53 22.77
CA ASP A 238 7.71 -18.70 21.96
C ASP A 238 6.95 -18.28 20.70
N ARG A 239 7.55 -18.49 19.53
CA ARG A 239 7.03 -18.11 18.22
C ARG A 239 5.67 -18.74 17.93
N LYS A 240 5.46 -20.00 18.34
CA LYS A 240 4.18 -20.70 18.18
C LYS A 240 3.09 -20.09 19.07
N LEU A 241 3.46 -19.64 20.25
CA LEU A 241 2.53 -18.95 21.15
C LEU A 241 2.12 -17.61 20.54
N VAL A 242 3.09 -16.80 20.06
CA VAL A 242 2.83 -15.53 19.38
C VAL A 242 1.92 -15.73 18.18
N SER A 243 2.25 -16.70 17.32
CA SER A 243 1.47 -17.05 16.15
C SER A 243 0.01 -17.37 16.49
N ARG A 244 -0.20 -18.26 17.46
CA ARG A 244 -1.55 -18.66 17.89
C ARG A 244 -2.34 -17.51 18.51
N SER A 245 -1.69 -16.69 19.34
CA SER A 245 -2.33 -15.59 20.04
C SER A 245 -2.70 -14.44 19.11
N LEU A 246 -1.89 -14.15 18.09
CA LEU A 246 -2.08 -13.04 17.18
C LEU A 246 -2.70 -13.45 15.84
N GLY A 247 -2.76 -14.76 15.53
CA GLY A 247 -3.12 -15.24 14.19
C GLY A 247 -2.06 -14.92 13.13
N ALA A 248 -0.85 -14.53 13.55
CA ALA A 248 0.23 -14.19 12.65
C ALA A 248 0.87 -15.45 12.08
N LYS A 249 0.94 -15.56 10.76
CA LYS A 249 1.65 -16.63 10.07
C LYS A 249 3.15 -16.39 10.03
N TYR A 250 3.53 -15.15 9.81
CA TYR A 250 4.92 -14.71 9.75
C TYR A 250 5.26 -13.79 10.91
N LEU A 251 6.49 -13.93 11.43
CA LEU A 251 7.08 -13.01 12.39
C LEU A 251 8.28 -12.34 11.76
N LEU A 252 8.33 -11.02 11.82
CA LEU A 252 9.52 -10.25 11.49
C LEU A 252 10.24 -9.92 12.79
N GLU A 253 11.40 -10.51 12.96
CA GLU A 253 12.28 -10.30 14.11
C GLU A 253 13.51 -9.53 13.67
N GLY A 254 14.10 -8.75 14.56
CA GLY A 254 15.33 -8.04 14.22
C GLY A 254 16.14 -7.56 15.40
N SER A 255 17.34 -7.08 15.10
CA SER A 255 18.23 -6.49 16.09
C SER A 255 19.01 -5.32 15.48
N PHE A 256 19.29 -4.34 16.32
CA PHE A 256 20.09 -3.17 16.02
C PHE A 256 21.36 -3.20 16.88
N ARG A 257 22.54 -3.10 16.26
CA ARG A 257 23.83 -3.12 16.95
C ARG A 257 24.79 -2.11 16.37
N ARG A 258 25.77 -1.70 17.18
CA ARG A 258 26.88 -0.86 16.73
C ARG A 258 27.85 -1.69 15.88
N ASP A 259 28.38 -1.11 14.81
CA ASP A 259 29.42 -1.67 13.95
C ASP A 259 30.59 -0.69 13.84
N HIS A 260 31.72 -1.09 13.22
CA HIS A 260 32.94 -0.28 13.14
C HIS A 260 32.72 1.12 12.55
N ASP A 261 31.92 1.23 11.46
CA ASP A 261 31.70 2.48 10.74
C ASP A 261 30.25 3.00 10.85
N GLY A 262 29.50 2.58 11.88
CA GLY A 262 28.11 2.97 12.05
C GLY A 262 27.29 1.94 12.81
N TYR A 263 26.18 1.55 12.21
CA TYR A 263 25.24 0.63 12.82
C TYR A 263 24.84 -0.49 11.84
N ARG A 264 24.51 -1.64 12.38
CA ARG A 264 24.02 -2.79 11.64
C ARG A 264 22.64 -3.17 12.13
N ILE A 265 21.71 -3.29 11.20
CA ILE A 265 20.37 -3.83 11.45
C ILE A 265 20.33 -5.22 10.85
N SER A 266 19.92 -6.21 11.63
CA SER A 266 19.66 -7.57 11.17
C SER A 266 18.15 -7.78 11.22
N ALA A 267 17.55 -8.28 10.14
CA ALA A 267 16.13 -8.61 10.06
C ALA A 267 15.96 -10.05 9.60
N SER A 268 15.02 -10.77 10.20
CA SER A 268 14.71 -12.16 9.87
C SER A 268 13.21 -12.35 9.79
N LEU A 269 12.75 -12.96 8.70
CA LEU A 269 11.38 -13.40 8.51
C LEU A 269 11.27 -14.87 8.86
N VAL A 270 10.37 -15.20 9.76
CA VAL A 270 10.18 -16.57 10.27
C VAL A 270 8.74 -17.03 9.98
N ASP A 271 8.58 -18.22 9.43
CA ASP A 271 7.30 -18.94 9.46
C ASP A 271 7.05 -19.45 10.88
N ALA A 272 6.11 -18.87 11.56
CA ALA A 272 5.89 -19.10 12.99
C ALA A 272 5.32 -20.49 13.31
N ALA A 273 4.63 -21.14 12.37
CA ALA A 273 4.07 -22.47 12.56
C ALA A 273 5.16 -23.55 12.55
N ASN A 274 6.13 -23.42 11.64
CA ASN A 274 7.22 -24.38 11.43
C ASN A 274 8.55 -23.94 12.06
N GLU A 275 8.61 -22.71 12.58
CA GLU A 275 9.81 -22.06 13.14
C GLU A 275 10.99 -21.98 12.14
N HIS A 276 10.70 -22.10 10.86
CA HIS A 276 11.71 -21.98 9.81
C HIS A 276 11.96 -20.52 9.45
N THR A 277 13.23 -20.14 9.40
CA THR A 277 13.63 -18.84 8.87
C THR A 277 13.44 -18.84 7.35
N VAL A 278 12.48 -18.05 6.88
CA VAL A 278 12.17 -17.86 5.45
C VAL A 278 13.24 -17.00 4.79
N TRP A 279 13.73 -15.98 5.54
CA TRP A 279 14.70 -15.05 5.03
C TRP A 279 15.42 -14.31 6.15
N THR A 280 16.68 -13.96 5.93
CA THR A 280 17.48 -13.11 6.81
C THR A 280 18.36 -12.19 5.98
N GLN A 281 18.46 -10.93 6.39
CA GLN A 281 19.34 -9.95 5.76
C GLN A 281 19.92 -8.98 6.79
N ARG A 282 21.10 -8.45 6.46
CA ARG A 282 21.80 -7.44 7.26
C ARG A 282 21.93 -6.17 6.45
N PHE A 283 21.67 -5.06 7.09
CA PHE A 283 21.73 -3.72 6.50
C PHE A 283 22.74 -2.89 7.28
N ALA A 284 23.59 -2.15 6.56
CA ALA A 284 24.48 -1.18 7.16
C ALA A 284 23.80 0.19 7.19
N LEU A 285 23.85 0.89 8.32
CA LEU A 285 23.32 2.22 8.50
C LEU A 285 24.43 3.13 9.03
N ARG A 286 24.83 4.14 8.29
CA ARG A 286 25.92 5.05 8.71
C ARG A 286 25.56 5.89 9.92
N SER A 287 24.31 6.35 10.01
CA SER A 287 23.81 7.13 11.14
C SER A 287 22.31 6.89 11.35
N PRO A 288 21.86 6.60 12.58
CA PRO A 288 20.45 6.45 12.91
C PRO A 288 19.68 7.79 12.80
N THR A 289 20.35 8.93 12.85
CA THR A 289 19.74 10.27 12.80
C THR A 289 19.54 10.80 11.39
N SER A 290 20.11 10.13 10.36
CA SER A 290 19.90 10.49 8.96
C SER A 290 18.55 9.99 8.46
N LYS A 291 17.57 10.88 8.36
CA LYS A 291 16.21 10.55 7.89
C LYS A 291 16.20 9.89 6.50
N ASP A 292 17.04 10.36 5.58
CA ASP A 292 17.12 9.82 4.22
C ASP A 292 17.64 8.39 4.19
N SER A 293 18.73 8.11 4.92
CA SER A 293 19.31 6.75 4.99
C SER A 293 18.39 5.77 5.69
N PHE A 294 17.68 6.22 6.72
CA PHE A 294 16.72 5.40 7.46
C PHE A 294 15.47 5.10 6.62
N GLY A 295 14.89 6.12 6.00
CA GLY A 295 13.72 5.96 5.11
C GLY A 295 14.01 5.04 3.92
N GLN A 296 15.23 5.14 3.33
CA GLN A 296 15.67 4.26 2.26
C GLN A 296 15.79 2.80 2.74
N PHE A 297 16.44 2.58 3.89
CA PHE A 297 16.57 1.26 4.51
C PHE A 297 15.20 0.60 4.73
N VAL A 298 14.25 1.31 5.34
CA VAL A 298 12.90 0.77 5.60
C VAL A 298 12.20 0.42 4.30
N THR A 299 12.28 1.29 3.29
CA THR A 299 11.66 1.06 1.98
C THR A 299 12.23 -0.18 1.29
N GLU A 300 13.54 -0.38 1.35
CA GLU A 300 14.20 -1.59 0.81
C GLU A 300 13.81 -2.86 1.58
N LEU A 301 13.80 -2.79 2.91
CA LEU A 301 13.42 -3.93 3.75
C LEU A 301 11.98 -4.37 3.46
N VAL A 302 11.04 -3.43 3.36
CA VAL A 302 9.63 -3.69 3.06
C VAL A 302 9.47 -4.39 1.70
N ALA A 303 10.15 -3.89 0.67
CA ALA A 303 10.10 -4.51 -0.66
C ALA A 303 10.68 -5.93 -0.69
N HIS A 304 11.77 -6.17 0.06
CA HIS A 304 12.32 -7.52 0.22
C HIS A 304 11.36 -8.47 0.94
N LEU A 305 10.71 -8.01 2.01
CA LEU A 305 9.73 -8.80 2.76
C LEU A 305 8.53 -9.18 1.89
N GLU A 306 8.00 -8.22 1.13
CA GLU A 306 6.89 -8.46 0.21
C GLU A 306 7.22 -9.61 -0.75
N THR A 307 8.36 -9.52 -1.43
CA THR A 307 8.82 -10.56 -2.38
C THR A 307 9.01 -11.92 -1.71
N ARG A 308 9.53 -11.96 -0.47
CA ARG A 308 9.80 -13.22 0.23
C ARG A 308 8.55 -13.90 0.75
N ILE A 309 7.60 -13.15 1.26
CA ILE A 309 6.29 -13.68 1.70
C ILE A 309 5.53 -14.18 0.48
N ASP A 310 5.49 -13.40 -0.60
CA ASP A 310 4.88 -13.81 -1.86
C ASP A 310 5.42 -15.16 -2.35
N HIS A 311 6.74 -15.30 -2.43
CA HIS A 311 7.37 -16.55 -2.85
C HIS A 311 7.04 -17.72 -1.91
N ALA A 312 7.09 -17.51 -0.59
CA ALA A 312 6.79 -18.55 0.39
C ALA A 312 5.35 -19.07 0.25
N GLU A 313 4.37 -18.17 0.03
CA GLU A 313 2.99 -18.55 -0.19
C GLU A 313 2.77 -19.29 -1.51
N GLN A 314 3.44 -18.88 -2.58
CA GLN A 314 3.41 -19.59 -3.86
C GLN A 314 3.92 -21.02 -3.72
N VAL A 315 5.04 -21.23 -3.01
CA VAL A 315 5.59 -22.57 -2.74
C VAL A 315 4.63 -23.42 -1.91
N ARG A 316 4.02 -22.83 -0.88
CA ARG A 316 3.07 -23.51 0.01
C ARG A 316 1.86 -24.05 -0.75
N THR A 317 1.29 -23.27 -1.66
CA THR A 317 0.07 -23.67 -2.37
C THR A 317 0.28 -24.79 -3.39
N ARG A 318 1.52 -25.05 -3.82
CA ARG A 318 1.85 -26.12 -4.77
C ARG A 318 1.51 -27.52 -4.25
N SER A 319 1.59 -27.74 -2.95
CA SER A 319 1.34 -29.04 -2.31
C SER A 319 -0.15 -29.29 -1.99
N LYS A 320 -1.02 -28.28 -2.10
CA LYS A 320 -2.47 -28.44 -1.84
C LYS A 320 -3.20 -29.08 -3.02
N ARG A 321 -4.28 -29.82 -2.71
CA ARG A 321 -5.20 -30.35 -3.73
C ARG A 321 -6.12 -29.26 -4.22
N HIS A 322 -6.49 -29.31 -5.52
CA HIS A 322 -7.30 -28.27 -6.16
C HIS A 322 -8.71 -28.14 -5.55
N ASP A 323 -9.33 -29.24 -5.16
CA ASP A 323 -10.66 -29.31 -4.55
C ASP A 323 -10.76 -28.67 -3.15
N SER A 324 -9.63 -28.31 -2.55
CA SER A 324 -9.52 -27.63 -1.25
C SER A 324 -9.01 -26.19 -1.33
N PHE A 325 -9.00 -25.58 -2.53
CA PHE A 325 -8.50 -24.23 -2.69
C PHE A 325 -9.48 -23.19 -2.16
N THR A 326 -8.95 -22.28 -1.36
CA THR A 326 -9.59 -21.01 -1.01
C THR A 326 -9.32 -19.96 -2.10
N VAL A 327 -10.02 -18.82 -2.06
CA VAL A 327 -9.73 -17.66 -2.93
C VAL A 327 -8.25 -17.29 -2.88
N SER A 328 -7.66 -17.22 -1.68
CA SER A 328 -6.24 -16.95 -1.50
C SER A 328 -5.33 -18.00 -2.15
N ASP A 329 -5.66 -19.28 -2.04
CA ASP A 329 -4.86 -20.35 -2.68
C ASP A 329 -4.88 -20.24 -4.21
N LEU A 330 -6.04 -19.94 -4.80
CA LEU A 330 -6.18 -19.71 -6.24
C LEU A 330 -5.35 -18.50 -6.70
N ILE A 331 -5.36 -17.41 -5.91
CA ILE A 331 -4.55 -16.22 -6.18
C ILE A 331 -3.06 -16.55 -6.14
N TRP A 332 -2.56 -17.20 -5.09
CA TRP A 332 -1.15 -17.55 -4.97
C TRP A 332 -0.68 -18.47 -6.09
N ARG A 333 -1.49 -19.43 -6.46
CA ARG A 333 -1.19 -20.34 -7.55
C ARG A 333 -1.23 -19.66 -8.91
N GLY A 334 -2.19 -18.75 -9.11
CA GLY A 334 -2.23 -17.89 -10.30
C GLY A 334 -0.96 -17.02 -10.42
N ARG A 335 -0.52 -16.39 -9.34
CA ARG A 335 0.74 -15.63 -9.30
C ARG A 335 1.96 -16.49 -9.61
N TRP A 336 2.01 -17.72 -9.08
CA TRP A 336 3.09 -18.64 -9.41
C TRP A 336 3.16 -18.96 -10.90
N HIS A 337 2.01 -19.23 -11.55
CA HIS A 337 1.96 -19.42 -12.99
C HIS A 337 2.39 -18.14 -13.73
N LEU A 338 1.86 -16.99 -13.35
CA LEU A 338 2.17 -15.71 -14.00
C LEU A 338 3.67 -15.40 -13.96
N ASN A 339 4.35 -15.70 -12.85
CA ASN A 339 5.80 -15.48 -12.69
C ASN A 339 6.67 -16.38 -13.59
N ARG A 340 6.13 -17.45 -14.16
CA ARG A 340 6.85 -18.30 -15.12
C ARG A 340 6.93 -17.70 -16.51
N LEU A 341 6.08 -16.72 -16.81
CA LEU A 341 6.13 -15.90 -18.02
C LEU A 341 6.04 -16.70 -19.35
N THR A 342 5.49 -17.91 -19.33
CA THR A 342 5.16 -18.66 -20.55
C THR A 342 3.71 -18.36 -20.96
N ARG A 343 3.35 -18.58 -22.23
CA ARG A 343 1.99 -18.38 -22.71
C ARG A 343 1.00 -19.32 -21.99
N ALA A 344 1.34 -20.60 -21.90
CA ALA A 344 0.53 -21.60 -21.21
C ALA A 344 0.33 -21.26 -19.72
N ASP A 345 1.39 -20.79 -19.05
CA ASP A 345 1.29 -20.38 -17.65
C ASP A 345 0.47 -19.09 -17.50
N SER A 346 0.56 -18.14 -18.44
CA SER A 346 -0.29 -16.94 -18.44
C SER A 346 -1.77 -17.28 -18.60
N GLU A 347 -2.13 -18.20 -19.50
CA GLU A 347 -3.49 -18.71 -19.67
C GLU A 347 -3.99 -19.43 -18.41
N MET A 348 -3.15 -20.24 -17.76
CA MET A 348 -3.47 -20.90 -16.51
C MET A 348 -3.67 -19.90 -15.37
N ALA A 349 -2.84 -18.87 -15.27
CA ALA A 349 -2.98 -17.82 -14.27
C ALA A 349 -4.33 -17.10 -14.42
N GLN A 350 -4.70 -16.71 -15.65
CA GLN A 350 -5.99 -16.06 -15.91
C GLN A 350 -7.17 -16.96 -15.52
N LYS A 351 -7.09 -18.27 -15.79
CA LYS A 351 -8.12 -19.24 -15.38
C LYS A 351 -8.26 -19.30 -13.86
N LEU A 352 -7.16 -19.41 -13.12
CA LEU A 352 -7.17 -19.46 -11.65
C LEU A 352 -7.70 -18.16 -11.03
N PHE A 353 -7.37 -16.99 -11.59
CA PHE A 353 -7.94 -15.72 -11.14
C PHE A 353 -9.42 -15.59 -11.46
N ALA A 354 -9.88 -16.13 -12.59
CA ALA A 354 -11.30 -16.19 -12.91
C ALA A 354 -12.07 -17.12 -11.93
N GLU A 355 -11.49 -18.26 -11.55
CA GLU A 355 -12.04 -19.13 -10.52
C GLU A 355 -12.12 -18.43 -9.15
N ALA A 356 -11.07 -17.68 -8.78
CA ALA A 356 -11.06 -16.87 -7.55
C ALA A 356 -12.20 -15.83 -7.55
N LEU A 357 -12.38 -15.11 -8.67
CA LEU A 357 -13.48 -14.14 -8.84
C LEU A 357 -14.86 -14.79 -8.91
N ALA A 358 -14.98 -16.05 -9.32
CA ALA A 358 -16.25 -16.80 -9.28
C ALA A 358 -16.64 -17.17 -7.84
N LEU A 359 -15.64 -17.40 -6.96
CA LEU A 359 -15.86 -17.66 -5.53
C LEU A 359 -16.14 -16.37 -4.75
N ASP A 360 -15.42 -15.30 -5.06
CA ASP A 360 -15.56 -13.98 -4.44
C ASP A 360 -15.41 -12.87 -5.50
N PRO A 361 -16.53 -12.40 -6.10
CA PRO A 361 -16.51 -11.37 -7.16
C PRO A 361 -16.02 -10.01 -6.72
N ASP A 362 -16.02 -9.72 -5.42
CA ASP A 362 -15.64 -8.44 -4.83
C ASP A 362 -14.26 -8.48 -4.18
N SER A 363 -13.56 -9.61 -4.23
CA SER A 363 -12.19 -9.75 -3.73
C SER A 363 -11.26 -8.74 -4.39
N PRO A 364 -10.73 -7.73 -3.65
CA PRO A 364 -9.84 -6.72 -4.23
C PRO A 364 -8.57 -7.35 -4.80
N GLU A 365 -8.00 -8.35 -4.12
CA GLU A 365 -6.79 -9.03 -4.57
C GLU A 365 -7.02 -9.82 -5.86
N ALA A 366 -8.14 -10.55 -5.99
CA ALA A 366 -8.46 -11.27 -7.20
C ALA A 366 -8.68 -10.32 -8.40
N ILE A 367 -9.33 -9.17 -8.17
CA ILE A 367 -9.50 -8.13 -9.19
C ILE A 367 -8.14 -7.59 -9.64
N ILE A 368 -7.24 -7.23 -8.71
CA ILE A 368 -5.90 -6.72 -9.00
C ILE A 368 -5.10 -7.75 -9.82
N GLN A 369 -5.05 -9.00 -9.38
CA GLN A 369 -4.24 -10.03 -10.04
C GLN A 369 -4.77 -10.41 -11.43
N SER A 370 -6.09 -10.50 -11.58
CA SER A 370 -6.72 -10.71 -12.89
C SER A 370 -6.42 -9.55 -13.86
N THR A 371 -6.49 -8.31 -13.36
CA THR A 371 -6.20 -7.12 -14.16
C THR A 371 -4.72 -7.06 -14.55
N TYR A 372 -3.82 -7.41 -13.64
CA TYR A 372 -2.37 -7.46 -13.89
C TYR A 372 -2.02 -8.53 -14.94
N ALA A 373 -2.64 -9.72 -14.85
CA ALA A 373 -2.47 -10.78 -15.84
C ALA A 373 -2.95 -10.36 -17.24
N LEU A 374 -4.07 -9.64 -17.32
CA LEU A 374 -4.54 -9.03 -18.57
C LEU A 374 -3.52 -8.04 -19.13
N GLY A 375 -2.94 -7.18 -18.29
CA GLY A 375 -1.89 -6.25 -18.69
C GLY A 375 -0.70 -6.97 -19.35
N TRP A 376 -0.19 -8.03 -18.73
CA TRP A 376 0.89 -8.82 -19.31
C TRP A 376 0.50 -9.49 -20.63
N ALA A 377 -0.73 -9.99 -20.77
CA ALA A 377 -1.20 -10.58 -22.02
C ALA A 377 -1.28 -9.53 -23.15
N ILE A 378 -1.78 -8.32 -22.84
CA ILE A 378 -1.82 -7.20 -23.80
C ILE A 378 -0.40 -6.84 -24.26
N TRP A 379 0.55 -6.72 -23.32
CA TRP A 379 1.92 -6.39 -23.63
C TRP A 379 2.64 -7.48 -24.43
N ALA A 380 2.45 -8.75 -24.10
CA ALA A 380 3.11 -9.87 -24.75
C ALA A 380 2.69 -10.03 -26.22
N ASP A 381 1.40 -9.89 -26.51
CA ASP A 381 0.80 -10.16 -27.82
C ASP A 381 0.43 -8.89 -28.62
N ARG A 382 0.73 -7.68 -28.08
CA ARG A 382 0.35 -6.41 -28.70
C ARG A 382 -1.14 -6.35 -29.05
N GLN A 383 -1.96 -6.64 -28.04
CA GLN A 383 -3.40 -6.74 -28.22
C GLN A 383 -4.05 -5.41 -28.59
N PRO A 384 -5.23 -5.44 -29.24
CA PRO A 384 -5.88 -4.24 -29.77
C PRO A 384 -6.41 -3.32 -28.66
N LYS A 385 -6.78 -2.10 -29.06
CA LYS A 385 -7.23 -1.01 -28.18
C LYS A 385 -8.38 -1.39 -27.27
N GLU A 386 -9.30 -2.23 -27.72
CA GLU A 386 -10.45 -2.73 -26.95
C GLU A 386 -10.02 -3.44 -25.68
N ARG A 387 -8.93 -4.22 -25.76
CA ARG A 387 -8.37 -4.91 -24.59
C ARG A 387 -7.69 -3.94 -23.62
N ILE A 388 -7.09 -2.86 -24.13
CA ILE A 388 -6.52 -1.80 -23.29
C ILE A 388 -7.65 -1.04 -22.57
N LEU A 389 -8.77 -0.78 -23.25
CA LEU A 389 -9.95 -0.18 -22.63
C LEU A 389 -10.56 -1.08 -21.56
N GLU A 390 -10.55 -2.40 -21.78
CA GLU A 390 -10.95 -3.37 -20.76
C GLU A 390 -10.02 -3.33 -19.54
N LEU A 391 -8.69 -3.32 -19.76
CA LEU A 391 -7.68 -3.15 -18.69
C LEU A 391 -7.98 -1.89 -17.87
N ARG A 392 -8.23 -0.76 -18.54
CA ARG A 392 -8.58 0.50 -17.87
C ARG A 392 -9.83 0.38 -17.00
N ARG A 393 -10.87 -0.27 -17.52
CA ARG A 393 -12.13 -0.49 -16.79
C ARG A 393 -11.92 -1.37 -15.55
N LEU A 394 -11.14 -2.45 -15.68
CA LEU A 394 -10.83 -3.33 -14.54
C LEU A 394 -9.93 -2.65 -13.52
N ALA A 395 -8.94 -1.87 -13.95
CA ALA A 395 -8.13 -1.05 -13.06
C ALA A 395 -8.98 -0.03 -12.27
N GLN A 396 -9.98 0.58 -12.93
CA GLN A 396 -10.94 1.46 -12.25
C GLN A 396 -11.79 0.70 -11.22
N LYS A 397 -12.20 -0.55 -11.53
CA LYS A 397 -12.89 -1.41 -10.55
C LYS A 397 -11.97 -1.72 -9.35
N ALA A 398 -10.69 -1.98 -9.58
CA ALA A 398 -9.71 -2.19 -8.52
C ALA A 398 -9.56 -0.96 -7.61
N ILE A 399 -9.43 0.24 -8.19
CA ILE A 399 -9.39 1.50 -7.43
C ILE A 399 -10.67 1.71 -6.61
N TYR A 400 -11.82 1.34 -7.17
CA TYR A 400 -13.09 1.48 -6.46
C TYR A 400 -13.19 0.50 -5.28
N ALA A 401 -12.68 -0.71 -5.43
CA ALA A 401 -12.65 -1.73 -4.38
C ALA A 401 -11.74 -1.34 -3.21
N ASP A 402 -10.57 -0.75 -3.51
CA ASP A 402 -9.65 -0.22 -2.49
C ASP A 402 -8.90 1.02 -3.03
N ARG A 403 -9.27 2.19 -2.53
CA ARG A 403 -8.68 3.48 -2.95
C ARG A 403 -7.28 3.72 -2.41
N ASP A 404 -6.89 2.99 -1.37
CA ASP A 404 -5.57 3.10 -0.75
C ASP A 404 -4.57 2.09 -1.34
N ASP A 405 -5.01 1.26 -2.28
CA ASP A 405 -4.14 0.32 -2.98
C ASP A 405 -3.47 0.98 -4.20
N GLY A 406 -2.17 1.27 -4.08
CA GLY A 406 -1.38 1.85 -5.17
C GLY A 406 -1.34 0.99 -6.45
N ARG A 407 -1.58 -0.32 -6.35
CA ARG A 407 -1.59 -1.23 -7.51
C ARG A 407 -2.74 -0.94 -8.47
N GLY A 408 -3.91 -0.55 -7.97
CA GLY A 408 -5.03 -0.13 -8.81
C GLY A 408 -4.67 1.06 -9.70
N TYR A 409 -4.04 2.07 -9.12
CA TYR A 409 -3.57 3.26 -9.85
C TYR A 409 -2.42 2.94 -10.81
N MET A 410 -1.51 2.04 -10.44
CA MET A 410 -0.45 1.56 -11.32
C MET A 410 -1.04 0.90 -12.59
N LEU A 411 -2.02 0.00 -12.43
CA LEU A 411 -2.70 -0.65 -13.55
C LEU A 411 -3.47 0.35 -14.44
N ALA A 412 -4.11 1.35 -13.85
CA ALA A 412 -4.75 2.43 -14.60
C ALA A 412 -3.72 3.27 -15.36
N GLY A 413 -2.57 3.55 -14.75
CA GLY A 413 -1.45 4.24 -15.40
C GLY A 413 -0.90 3.48 -16.59
N MET A 414 -0.71 2.15 -16.48
CA MET A 414 -0.34 1.28 -17.61
C MET A 414 -1.34 1.40 -18.77
N ALA A 415 -2.65 1.34 -18.47
CA ALA A 415 -3.67 1.47 -19.50
C ALA A 415 -3.62 2.84 -20.19
N GLU A 416 -3.46 3.93 -19.45
CA GLU A 416 -3.36 5.28 -20.03
C GLU A 416 -2.08 5.46 -20.87
N MET A 417 -0.94 4.84 -20.49
CA MET A 417 0.27 4.83 -21.33
C MET A 417 0.01 4.18 -22.69
N TRP A 418 -0.60 3.00 -22.68
CA TRP A 418 -0.87 2.26 -23.92
C TRP A 418 -1.97 2.91 -24.78
N LEU A 419 -2.84 3.70 -24.17
CA LEU A 419 -3.77 4.61 -24.86
C LEU A 419 -3.09 5.91 -25.36
N ARG A 420 -1.75 5.99 -25.29
CA ARG A 420 -0.93 7.15 -25.69
C ARG A 420 -1.27 8.44 -24.94
N ARG A 421 -1.61 8.32 -23.63
CA ARG A 421 -1.92 9.42 -22.72
C ARG A 421 -0.88 9.49 -21.58
N PRO A 422 0.39 9.76 -21.87
CA PRO A 422 1.48 9.62 -20.91
C PRO A 422 1.39 10.59 -19.73
N LEU A 423 0.79 11.77 -19.88
CA LEU A 423 0.62 12.72 -18.78
C LEU A 423 -0.38 12.19 -17.75
N ALA A 424 -1.55 11.70 -18.20
CA ALA A 424 -2.53 11.07 -17.32
C ALA A 424 -1.96 9.81 -16.65
N ALA A 425 -1.20 9.01 -17.40
CA ALA A 425 -0.49 7.86 -16.86
C ALA A 425 0.47 8.26 -15.73
N ARG A 426 1.25 9.32 -15.93
CA ARG A 426 2.24 9.80 -14.97
C ARG A 426 1.59 10.25 -13.66
N GLU A 427 0.48 10.98 -13.70
CA GLU A 427 -0.28 11.37 -12.51
C GLU A 427 -0.73 10.15 -11.70
N LEU A 428 -1.29 9.14 -12.36
CA LEU A 428 -1.73 7.89 -11.72
C LEU A 428 -0.55 7.11 -11.12
N LEU A 429 0.56 7.02 -11.84
CA LEU A 429 1.76 6.31 -11.38
C LEU A 429 2.46 7.03 -10.22
N GLN A 430 2.50 8.36 -10.24
CA GLN A 430 2.99 9.15 -9.11
C GLN A 430 2.11 8.96 -7.88
N HIS A 431 0.78 8.93 -8.06
CA HIS A 431 -0.13 8.64 -6.97
C HIS A 431 0.08 7.22 -6.41
N ALA A 432 0.27 6.22 -7.27
CA ALA A 432 0.61 4.85 -6.87
C ALA A 432 1.88 4.77 -6.01
N THR A 433 2.95 5.48 -6.41
CA THR A 433 4.21 5.54 -5.64
C THR A 433 4.11 6.36 -4.36
N THR A 434 3.15 7.28 -4.26
CA THR A 434 2.83 8.01 -3.02
C THR A 434 2.12 7.11 -2.03
N LEU A 435 1.13 6.33 -2.48
CA LEU A 435 0.42 5.36 -1.64
C LEU A 435 1.35 4.24 -1.15
N ASN A 436 2.17 3.68 -2.04
CA ASN A 436 3.15 2.66 -1.68
C ASN A 436 4.52 2.97 -2.30
N PRO A 437 5.42 3.67 -1.59
CA PRO A 437 6.78 3.95 -2.07
C PRO A 437 7.67 2.72 -2.31
N SER A 438 7.28 1.55 -1.78
CA SER A 438 7.99 0.28 -1.97
C SER A 438 7.50 -0.51 -3.19
N LEU A 439 6.48 -0.02 -3.91
CA LEU A 439 5.91 -0.69 -5.08
C LEU A 439 6.84 -0.57 -6.29
N ALA A 440 7.80 -1.49 -6.38
CA ALA A 440 8.87 -1.48 -7.39
C ALA A 440 8.33 -1.36 -8.82
N ILE A 441 7.27 -2.10 -9.16
CA ILE A 441 6.68 -2.07 -10.50
C ILE A 441 6.07 -0.70 -10.85
N ALA A 442 5.50 0.04 -9.89
CA ALA A 442 5.00 1.39 -10.15
C ALA A 442 6.14 2.36 -10.49
N HIS A 443 7.29 2.22 -9.85
CA HIS A 443 8.49 2.97 -10.24
C HIS A 443 8.98 2.58 -11.63
N ALA A 444 8.95 1.29 -12.02
CA ALA A 444 9.31 0.86 -13.36
C ALA A 444 8.39 1.47 -14.42
N GLU A 445 7.07 1.40 -14.21
CA GLU A 445 6.08 1.99 -15.12
C GLU A 445 6.19 3.53 -15.19
N LEU A 446 6.49 4.18 -14.08
CA LEU A 446 6.76 5.62 -14.07
C LEU A 446 8.01 5.96 -14.90
N GLY A 447 9.07 5.17 -14.78
CA GLY A 447 10.26 5.28 -15.63
C GLY A 447 9.93 5.09 -17.12
N THR A 448 9.12 4.08 -17.45
CA THR A 448 8.63 3.86 -18.81
C THR A 448 7.85 5.06 -19.33
N SER A 449 7.01 5.68 -18.51
CA SER A 449 6.26 6.88 -18.92
C SER A 449 7.18 8.04 -19.34
N PHE A 450 8.33 8.19 -18.67
CA PHE A 450 9.35 9.17 -19.05
C PHE A 450 10.09 8.81 -20.35
N ASN A 451 10.40 7.53 -20.57
CA ASN A 451 10.95 7.08 -21.84
C ASN A 451 10.02 7.39 -23.01
N LEU A 452 8.73 7.08 -22.86
CA LEU A 452 7.72 7.27 -23.90
C LEU A 452 7.53 8.74 -24.29
N THR A 453 7.81 9.67 -23.37
CA THR A 453 7.78 11.13 -23.62
C THR A 453 9.13 11.69 -24.07
N GLY A 454 10.20 10.88 -24.09
CA GLY A 454 11.54 11.30 -24.51
C GLY A 454 12.35 12.00 -23.42
N GLU A 455 12.12 11.65 -22.17
CA GLU A 455 12.79 12.18 -20.97
C GLU A 455 13.67 11.09 -20.28
N PRO A 456 14.67 10.51 -20.96
CA PRO A 456 15.40 9.32 -20.50
C PRO A 456 16.16 9.54 -19.19
N LYS A 457 16.59 10.78 -18.88
CA LYS A 457 17.29 11.07 -17.63
C LYS A 457 16.39 10.87 -16.41
N HIS A 458 15.12 11.26 -16.49
CA HIS A 458 14.13 11.02 -15.44
C HIS A 458 13.77 9.53 -15.37
N ALA A 459 13.62 8.86 -16.52
CA ALA A 459 13.38 7.43 -16.58
C ALA A 459 14.43 6.63 -15.80
N ILE A 460 15.72 6.91 -15.98
CA ILE A 460 16.84 6.22 -15.34
C ILE A 460 16.71 6.29 -13.80
N VAL A 461 16.30 7.42 -13.24
CA VAL A 461 16.14 7.57 -11.78
C VAL A 461 15.09 6.59 -11.23
N HIS A 462 13.93 6.54 -11.86
CA HIS A 462 12.83 5.67 -11.42
C HIS A 462 13.12 4.19 -11.67
N LEU A 463 13.71 3.85 -12.82
CA LEU A 463 14.07 2.48 -13.17
C LEU A 463 15.16 1.90 -12.24
N ARG A 464 16.16 2.71 -11.87
CA ARG A 464 17.14 2.32 -10.85
C ARG A 464 16.52 2.14 -9.48
N THR A 465 15.54 2.97 -9.13
CA THR A 465 14.76 2.79 -7.89
C THR A 465 14.00 1.47 -7.92
N ALA A 466 13.32 1.14 -9.02
CA ALA A 466 12.61 -0.13 -9.18
C ALA A 466 13.55 -1.34 -8.99
N LEU A 467 14.71 -1.33 -9.63
CA LEU A 467 15.70 -2.42 -9.52
C LEU A 467 16.29 -2.55 -8.11
N ARG A 468 16.48 -1.43 -7.39
CA ARG A 468 16.95 -1.45 -6.01
C ARG A 468 15.90 -2.05 -5.07
N LEU A 469 14.63 -1.65 -5.22
CA LEU A 469 13.52 -2.14 -4.41
C LEU A 469 13.27 -3.64 -4.61
N SER A 470 13.47 -4.16 -5.80
CA SER A 470 13.12 -5.54 -6.14
C SER A 470 14.26 -6.25 -6.88
N SER A 471 15.47 -6.26 -6.30
CA SER A 471 16.70 -6.75 -6.93
C SER A 471 16.64 -8.19 -7.46
N ASN A 472 15.79 -9.05 -6.86
CA ASN A 472 15.64 -10.46 -7.21
C ASN A 472 14.28 -10.80 -7.86
N ASP A 473 13.56 -9.81 -8.36
CA ASP A 473 12.26 -10.02 -9.00
C ASP A 473 12.43 -10.66 -10.39
N HIS A 474 11.54 -11.59 -10.69
CA HIS A 474 11.47 -12.23 -12.00
C HIS A 474 11.17 -11.23 -13.13
N HIS A 475 10.51 -10.11 -12.82
CA HIS A 475 10.13 -9.07 -13.78
C HIS A 475 11.21 -8.01 -14.02
N ASN A 476 12.37 -8.10 -13.37
CA ASN A 476 13.46 -7.14 -13.54
C ASN A 476 13.99 -7.04 -14.98
N PHE A 477 13.75 -8.05 -15.82
CA PHE A 477 14.04 -7.94 -17.25
C PHE A 477 13.33 -6.75 -17.90
N TYR A 478 12.13 -6.39 -17.43
CA TYR A 478 11.38 -5.23 -17.92
C TYR A 478 12.10 -3.93 -17.59
N SER A 479 12.40 -3.68 -16.30
CA SER A 479 13.13 -2.47 -15.87
C SER A 479 14.50 -2.32 -16.51
N LEU A 480 15.22 -3.44 -16.70
CA LEU A 480 16.52 -3.44 -17.41
C LEU A 480 16.38 -3.09 -18.88
N THR A 481 15.32 -3.57 -19.54
CA THR A 481 15.03 -3.23 -20.93
C THR A 481 14.68 -1.75 -21.09
N GLU A 482 13.89 -1.21 -20.18
CA GLU A 482 13.56 0.22 -20.17
C GLU A 482 14.78 1.10 -19.85
N LEU A 483 15.74 0.63 -19.05
CA LEU A 483 17.04 1.28 -18.90
C LEU A 483 17.85 1.25 -20.20
N ALA A 484 17.91 0.10 -20.87
CA ALA A 484 18.55 -0.01 -22.18
C ALA A 484 17.94 0.95 -23.20
N LEU A 485 16.61 1.11 -23.19
CA LEU A 485 15.90 2.10 -23.99
C LEU A 485 16.34 3.54 -23.63
N ALA A 486 16.39 3.87 -22.35
CA ALA A 486 16.80 5.20 -21.89
C ALA A 486 18.23 5.54 -22.36
N PHE A 487 19.16 4.59 -22.26
CA PHE A 487 20.54 4.76 -22.74
C PHE A 487 20.60 4.84 -24.27
N THR A 488 19.77 4.08 -24.99
CA THR A 488 19.60 4.22 -26.45
C THR A 488 19.18 5.64 -26.82
N MET A 489 18.21 6.22 -26.09
CA MET A 489 17.74 7.60 -26.31
C MET A 489 18.82 8.66 -26.02
N LEU A 490 19.76 8.36 -25.14
CA LEU A 490 20.91 9.22 -24.83
C LEU A 490 22.08 9.02 -25.80
N GLY A 491 22.04 7.99 -26.65
CA GLY A 491 23.13 7.65 -27.58
C GLY A 491 24.32 6.95 -26.91
N THR A 492 24.14 6.48 -25.67
CA THR A 492 25.16 5.72 -24.92
C THR A 492 24.98 4.23 -25.18
N TRP A 493 25.51 3.80 -26.34
CA TRP A 493 25.25 2.47 -26.91
C TRP A 493 25.81 1.32 -26.07
N ALA A 494 26.97 1.51 -25.44
CA ALA A 494 27.60 0.48 -24.61
C ALA A 494 26.71 0.11 -23.41
N GLU A 495 26.20 1.13 -22.70
CA GLU A 495 25.27 0.92 -21.57
C GLU A 495 23.93 0.36 -22.05
N ALA A 496 23.47 0.75 -23.24
CA ALA A 496 22.24 0.19 -23.81
C ALA A 496 22.39 -1.31 -24.08
N ILE A 497 23.52 -1.75 -24.66
CA ILE A 497 23.83 -3.17 -24.91
C ILE A 497 23.96 -3.93 -23.60
N GLU A 498 24.72 -3.41 -22.63
CA GLU A 498 24.91 -4.03 -21.31
C GLU A 498 23.58 -4.31 -20.60
N HIS A 499 22.70 -3.30 -20.52
CA HIS A 499 21.41 -3.46 -19.85
C HIS A 499 20.45 -4.37 -20.62
N ALA A 500 20.50 -4.37 -21.95
CA ALA A 500 19.75 -5.30 -22.78
C ALA A 500 20.24 -6.75 -22.54
N ASP A 501 21.55 -6.99 -22.47
CA ASP A 501 22.12 -8.30 -22.15
C ASP A 501 21.72 -8.78 -20.74
N HIS A 502 21.75 -7.90 -19.76
CA HIS A 502 21.27 -8.21 -18.43
C HIS A 502 19.77 -8.56 -18.40
N ALA A 503 18.95 -7.92 -19.22
CA ALA A 503 17.54 -8.26 -19.38
C ALA A 503 17.37 -9.64 -20.03
N LEU A 504 18.10 -9.92 -21.10
CA LEU A 504 18.07 -11.18 -21.85
C LEU A 504 18.60 -12.36 -21.02
N ALA A 505 19.61 -12.14 -20.17
CA ALA A 505 20.09 -13.13 -19.22
C ALA A 505 19.00 -13.58 -18.23
N ARG A 506 18.05 -12.69 -17.89
CA ARG A 506 16.89 -13.01 -17.04
C ARG A 506 15.73 -13.62 -17.82
N ARG A 507 15.51 -13.13 -19.05
CA ARG A 507 14.44 -13.59 -19.94
C ARG A 507 14.87 -13.54 -21.40
N GLN A 508 15.48 -14.62 -21.86
CA GLN A 508 15.96 -14.73 -23.24
C GLN A 508 14.85 -14.49 -24.29
N ALA A 509 13.63 -14.91 -23.99
CA ALA A 509 12.47 -14.77 -24.89
C ALA A 509 11.87 -13.34 -24.95
N TYR A 510 12.50 -12.33 -24.35
CA TYR A 510 11.96 -10.98 -24.34
C TYR A 510 12.36 -10.19 -25.60
N TRP A 511 11.54 -10.31 -26.64
CA TRP A 511 11.79 -9.73 -27.95
C TRP A 511 12.15 -8.23 -27.94
N TYR A 512 11.58 -7.44 -26.99
CA TYR A 512 11.82 -6.00 -26.95
C TYR A 512 13.26 -5.66 -26.53
N ALA A 513 13.85 -6.43 -25.63
CA ALA A 513 15.27 -6.28 -25.28
C ALA A 513 16.18 -6.62 -26.48
N HIS A 514 15.82 -7.63 -27.28
CA HIS A 514 16.54 -7.94 -28.53
C HIS A 514 16.48 -6.77 -29.51
N VAL A 515 15.32 -6.16 -29.74
CA VAL A 515 15.17 -5.00 -30.63
C VAL A 515 16.10 -3.87 -30.23
N ILE A 516 16.15 -3.55 -28.93
CA ILE A 516 17.02 -2.48 -28.41
C ILE A 516 18.49 -2.84 -28.58
N LYS A 517 18.91 -4.09 -28.29
CA LYS A 517 20.26 -4.58 -28.46
C LYS A 517 20.70 -4.54 -29.93
N ILE A 518 19.87 -5.05 -30.84
CA ILE A 518 20.15 -5.06 -32.29
C ILE A 518 20.33 -3.63 -32.80
N ASN A 519 19.43 -2.72 -32.43
CA ASN A 519 19.52 -1.32 -32.81
C ASN A 519 20.83 -0.67 -32.32
N ALA A 520 21.23 -0.92 -31.06
CA ALA A 520 22.45 -0.37 -30.47
C ALA A 520 23.71 -0.93 -31.19
N LEU A 521 23.77 -2.24 -31.44
CA LEU A 521 24.86 -2.90 -32.18
C LEU A 521 24.95 -2.37 -33.61
N ALA A 522 23.84 -2.24 -34.34
CA ALA A 522 23.82 -1.69 -35.67
C ALA A 522 24.35 -0.26 -35.71
N ARG A 523 23.99 0.57 -34.75
CA ARG A 523 24.42 1.97 -34.62
C ARG A 523 25.90 2.13 -34.25
N THR A 524 26.50 1.14 -33.57
CA THR A 524 27.95 1.11 -33.31
C THR A 524 28.75 0.53 -34.49
N GLY A 525 28.08 0.03 -35.53
CA GLY A 525 28.71 -0.59 -36.69
C GLY A 525 29.06 -2.08 -36.53
N ASP A 526 28.71 -2.69 -35.39
CA ASP A 526 28.91 -4.14 -35.17
C ASP A 526 27.77 -4.94 -35.81
N LEU A 527 27.72 -4.89 -37.15
CA LEU A 527 26.71 -5.60 -37.94
C LEU A 527 26.76 -7.12 -37.80
N PRO A 528 27.94 -7.77 -37.64
CA PRO A 528 27.97 -9.21 -37.36
C PRO A 528 27.26 -9.60 -36.07
N ALA A 529 27.54 -8.91 -34.94
CA ALA A 529 26.86 -9.17 -33.66
C ALA A 529 25.36 -8.83 -33.74
N ALA A 530 24.98 -7.75 -34.45
CA ALA A 530 23.58 -7.40 -34.69
C ALA A 530 22.86 -8.51 -35.49
N GLY A 531 23.49 -9.10 -36.47
CA GLY A 531 22.94 -10.23 -37.24
C GLY A 531 22.70 -11.49 -36.41
N ILE A 532 23.64 -11.83 -35.54
CA ILE A 532 23.46 -12.94 -34.56
C ILE A 532 22.25 -12.67 -33.66
N ALA A 533 22.19 -11.47 -33.06
CA ALA A 533 21.08 -11.10 -32.15
C ALA A 533 19.73 -11.08 -32.89
N LEU A 534 19.66 -10.68 -34.15
CA LEU A 534 18.47 -10.73 -34.98
C LEU A 534 18.04 -12.18 -35.25
N GLY A 535 18.98 -13.07 -35.60
CA GLY A 535 18.72 -14.50 -35.77
C GLY A 535 18.17 -15.16 -34.53
N GLU A 536 18.73 -14.86 -33.33
CA GLU A 536 18.24 -15.32 -32.05
C GLU A 536 16.80 -14.84 -31.79
N MET A 537 16.53 -13.55 -31.98
CA MET A 537 15.19 -12.97 -31.79
C MET A 537 14.16 -13.65 -32.70
N LEU A 538 14.46 -13.84 -33.99
CA LEU A 538 13.54 -14.45 -34.94
C LEU A 538 13.34 -15.95 -34.69
N SER A 539 14.32 -16.64 -34.10
CA SER A 539 14.16 -18.04 -33.68
C SER A 539 13.21 -18.17 -32.49
N ILE A 540 13.25 -17.23 -31.53
CA ILE A 540 12.42 -17.20 -30.33
C ILE A 540 11.00 -16.72 -30.66
N LYS A 541 10.87 -15.72 -31.52
CA LYS A 541 9.59 -15.14 -31.95
C LYS A 541 9.48 -15.13 -33.48
N PRO A 542 9.16 -16.27 -34.09
CA PRO A 542 9.06 -16.37 -35.57
C PRO A 542 8.00 -15.45 -36.18
N SER A 543 6.97 -15.08 -35.36
CA SER A 543 5.88 -14.17 -35.76
C SER A 543 6.20 -12.70 -35.56
N PHE A 544 7.47 -12.34 -35.28
CA PHE A 544 7.86 -10.94 -35.14
C PHE A 544 7.72 -10.19 -36.48
N SER A 545 7.13 -8.99 -36.40
CA SER A 545 7.07 -8.05 -37.53
C SER A 545 7.26 -6.61 -37.04
N LEU A 546 7.48 -5.67 -37.94
CA LEU A 546 7.65 -4.26 -37.60
C LEU A 546 6.44 -3.66 -36.89
N ARG A 547 5.25 -4.23 -37.07
CA ARG A 547 4.02 -3.85 -36.33
C ARG A 547 4.19 -3.90 -34.81
N TYR A 548 5.05 -4.79 -34.29
CA TYR A 548 5.38 -4.82 -32.86
C TYR A 548 6.06 -3.54 -32.38
N ILE A 549 6.89 -2.92 -33.23
CA ILE A 549 7.57 -1.66 -32.90
C ILE A 549 6.60 -0.49 -33.06
N GLU A 550 5.76 -0.49 -34.09
CA GLU A 550 4.76 0.55 -34.35
C GLU A 550 3.68 0.60 -33.25
N TRP A 551 3.36 -0.55 -32.64
CA TRP A 551 2.44 -0.63 -31.52
C TRP A 551 2.98 0.10 -30.29
N LEU A 552 4.31 0.18 -30.10
CA LEU A 552 4.91 0.83 -28.93
C LEU A 552 4.36 2.25 -28.77
N PRO A 553 3.88 2.63 -27.56
CA PRO A 553 3.09 3.85 -27.36
C PRO A 553 3.96 5.11 -27.23
N PHE A 554 5.02 5.25 -28.02
CA PHE A 554 5.83 6.46 -28.06
C PHE A 554 5.01 7.67 -28.50
N VAL A 555 5.18 8.80 -27.84
CA VAL A 555 4.56 10.07 -28.22
C VAL A 555 5.20 10.61 -29.49
N ALA A 556 6.52 10.58 -29.56
CA ALA A 556 7.25 11.05 -30.72
C ALA A 556 7.51 9.90 -31.70
N ARG A 557 6.98 10.00 -32.93
CA ARG A 557 7.14 9.00 -34.00
C ARG A 557 8.59 8.72 -34.38
N LYS A 558 9.53 9.61 -34.06
CA LYS A 558 10.96 9.40 -34.32
C LYS A 558 11.53 8.13 -33.68
N TRP A 559 10.99 7.69 -32.54
CA TRP A 559 11.54 6.55 -31.80
C TRP A 559 11.19 5.19 -32.42
N PRO A 560 9.93 4.86 -32.77
CA PRO A 560 9.65 3.68 -33.58
C PRO A 560 10.46 3.68 -34.89
N GLN A 561 10.53 4.82 -35.57
CA GLN A 561 11.32 4.96 -36.81
C GLN A 561 12.81 4.66 -36.59
N HIS A 562 13.37 5.18 -35.48
CA HIS A 562 14.76 4.94 -35.09
C HIS A 562 15.09 3.43 -34.95
N PHE A 563 14.18 2.66 -34.32
CA PHE A 563 14.34 1.21 -34.16
C PHE A 563 14.19 0.47 -35.50
N ILE A 564 13.20 0.86 -36.30
CA ILE A 564 12.98 0.29 -37.62
C ILE A 564 14.22 0.50 -38.52
N GLU A 565 14.79 1.71 -38.52
CA GLU A 565 16.00 2.01 -39.25
C GLU A 565 17.20 1.16 -38.79
N GLY A 566 17.41 1.05 -37.46
CA GLY A 566 18.49 0.22 -36.91
C GLY A 566 18.37 -1.25 -37.29
N LEU A 567 17.16 -1.81 -37.26
CA LEU A 567 16.92 -3.19 -37.71
C LEU A 567 17.19 -3.35 -39.20
N LYS A 568 16.80 -2.39 -40.05
CA LYS A 568 17.06 -2.41 -41.51
C LYS A 568 18.53 -2.28 -41.89
N MET A 569 19.40 -1.81 -41.00
CA MET A 569 20.84 -1.79 -41.20
C MET A 569 21.47 -3.19 -41.17
N VAL A 570 20.80 -4.17 -40.55
CA VAL A 570 21.33 -5.52 -40.33
C VAL A 570 21.13 -6.37 -41.59
N PRO A 571 22.21 -6.90 -42.24
CA PRO A 571 22.05 -7.82 -43.32
C PRO A 571 21.35 -9.11 -42.90
N THR A 572 20.33 -9.52 -43.62
CA THR A 572 19.59 -10.75 -43.35
C THR A 572 18.97 -11.32 -44.63
N ASP A 573 18.97 -12.64 -44.74
CA ASP A 573 18.28 -13.36 -45.81
C ASP A 573 16.77 -13.54 -45.49
N ARG A 574 16.38 -13.31 -44.25
CA ARG A 574 14.98 -13.36 -43.81
C ARG A 574 14.38 -11.97 -43.90
N VAL A 575 13.52 -11.76 -44.91
CA VAL A 575 12.82 -10.47 -45.14
C VAL A 575 11.33 -10.53 -44.82
N ASP A 576 10.81 -11.68 -44.44
CA ASP A 576 9.41 -11.91 -44.09
C ASP A 576 8.87 -10.99 -42.98
N TRP A 577 9.71 -10.68 -42.00
CA TRP A 577 9.37 -9.76 -40.90
C TRP A 577 9.39 -8.27 -41.32
N LEU A 578 9.97 -7.95 -42.47
CA LEU A 578 9.97 -6.60 -43.08
C LEU A 578 8.71 -6.35 -43.92
N ALA A 579 8.01 -7.40 -44.35
CA ALA A 579 6.85 -7.28 -45.21
C ALA A 579 5.71 -6.58 -44.42
N ASP A 580 5.25 -5.50 -44.99
CA ASP A 580 3.97 -4.87 -44.67
C ASP A 580 2.91 -5.76 -45.33
N ASP A 581 2.31 -6.69 -44.58
CA ASP A 581 1.18 -7.45 -45.06
C ASP A 581 0.05 -6.48 -45.32
N GLY A 582 -0.08 -6.04 -46.58
CA GLY A 582 -0.97 -5.01 -47.06
C GLY A 582 -2.47 -5.38 -46.98
N GLU A 583 -2.94 -5.85 -45.80
CA GLU A 583 -4.35 -5.90 -45.47
C GLU A 583 -4.67 -4.80 -44.47
N GLU A 584 -5.50 -3.90 -44.95
CA GLU A 584 -6.07 -2.77 -44.26
C GLU A 584 -6.58 -3.13 -42.85
N SER A 585 -5.82 -2.78 -41.84
CA SER A 585 -6.40 -2.48 -40.54
C SER A 585 -6.09 -1.01 -40.23
N THR A 586 -6.88 -0.14 -40.83
CA THR A 586 -7.07 1.26 -40.41
C THR A 586 -7.67 1.27 -38.99
N THR A 587 -6.90 0.93 -38.00
CA THR A 587 -7.22 1.24 -36.60
C THR A 587 -6.41 2.48 -36.24
N GLN A 588 -7.02 3.64 -36.45
CA GLN A 588 -6.55 4.91 -35.88
C GLN A 588 -6.47 4.76 -34.36
N TYR A 589 -5.26 4.80 -33.81
CA TYR A 589 -4.98 4.94 -32.39
C TYR A 589 -5.09 6.39 -31.93
#